data_c495f868bbd94a763394d930ca6311d4
#
_entry.id   c495f868bbd94a763394d930ca6311d4
#
_cell.length_a   1.000
_cell.length_b   1.000
_cell.length_c   1.000
_cell.angle_alpha   90.00
_cell.angle_beta   90.00
_cell.angle_gamma   90.00
#
_symmetry.space_group_name_H-M   'P 1'
#
loop_
_entity.id
_entity.type
_entity.pdbx_description
1 polymer ?
#
loop_
_entity_poly.entity_id
_entity_poly.type
_entity_poly.pdbx_seq_one_letter_code
_entity_poly.pdbx_strand_id
1 'polypeptide(L)'
;YDKELYALVRVLEVWQHYLWPKEFLIHSAHEALKYLKCQSNLNKRHAKWVEFIESFPYIIKYKKGKDNVVADALSRKSMLLIHLDVQVPGLESLRDLYANDTDFSMPFTKCSAVKAWEKYHMHDGYLFRANKLCVPESSVRLLLLQESHGGGLMGHFGREKTLLMLADHFYWPRMRRDVDRFVKRCITWNKAKSKLNSHGLYTPLPAT
;
A
#
# COMPACT_ATOMS: atom_id res chain seq x y z
N TYR A 1 4.64 -10.37 -12.58
CA TYR A 1 4.72 -11.80 -12.25
C TYR A 1 5.18 -12.03 -10.80
N ASP A 2 6.37 -11.52 -10.41
CA ASP A 2 6.93 -11.71 -9.05
C ASP A 2 6.00 -11.22 -7.94
N LYS A 3 5.39 -10.05 -8.13
CA LYS A 3 4.45 -9.48 -7.15
C LYS A 3 3.20 -10.33 -6.98
N GLU A 4 2.66 -10.85 -8.06
CA GLU A 4 1.47 -11.70 -8.06
C GLU A 4 1.75 -13.06 -7.43
N LEU A 5 2.89 -13.66 -7.78
CA LEU A 5 3.32 -14.92 -7.19
C LEU A 5 3.58 -14.78 -5.68
N TYR A 6 4.24 -13.70 -5.28
CA TYR A 6 4.48 -13.40 -3.87
C TYR A 6 3.18 -13.17 -3.09
N ALA A 7 2.24 -12.41 -3.69
CA ALA A 7 0.93 -12.18 -3.07
C ALA A 7 0.18 -13.50 -2.83
N LEU A 8 0.23 -14.42 -3.80
CA LEU A 8 -0.36 -15.74 -3.68
C LEU A 8 0.26 -16.53 -2.52
N VAL A 9 1.60 -16.57 -2.43
CA VAL A 9 2.31 -17.22 -1.33
C VAL A 9 1.88 -16.66 0.02
N ARG A 10 1.84 -15.34 0.15
CA ARG A 10 1.44 -14.67 1.41
C ARG A 10 0.00 -15.00 1.82
N VAL A 11 -0.92 -15.04 0.88
CA VAL A 11 -2.31 -15.44 1.16
C VAL A 11 -2.37 -16.88 1.64
N LEU A 12 -1.66 -17.79 0.98
CA LEU A 12 -1.64 -19.20 1.35
C LEU A 12 -0.98 -19.43 2.71
N GLU A 13 0.10 -18.70 3.05
CA GLU A 13 0.73 -18.76 4.38
C GLU A 13 -0.25 -18.35 5.50
N VAL A 14 -1.00 -17.27 5.30
CA VAL A 14 -1.93 -16.77 6.31
C VAL A 14 -3.16 -17.67 6.46
N TRP A 15 -3.65 -18.22 5.36
CA TRP A 15 -4.92 -18.94 5.31
C TRP A 15 -4.74 -20.47 5.23
N GLN A 16 -3.52 -20.98 5.38
CA GLN A 16 -3.20 -22.40 5.23
C GLN A 16 -4.13 -23.31 6.05
N HIS A 17 -4.47 -22.95 7.29
CA HIS A 17 -5.34 -23.75 8.16
C HIS A 17 -6.75 -23.93 7.62
N TYR A 18 -7.24 -23.00 6.81
CA TYR A 18 -8.56 -23.05 6.20
C TYR A 18 -8.55 -23.70 4.82
N LEU A 19 -7.43 -23.57 4.10
CA LEU A 19 -7.31 -23.97 2.70
C LEU A 19 -6.77 -25.39 2.53
N TRP A 20 -5.97 -25.88 3.48
CA TRP A 20 -5.35 -27.21 3.41
C TRP A 20 -6.34 -28.36 3.26
N PRO A 21 -7.47 -28.42 4.02
CA PRO A 21 -8.34 -29.59 3.99
C PRO A 21 -9.32 -29.64 2.80
N LYS A 22 -9.37 -28.60 1.97
CA LYS A 22 -10.37 -28.50 0.89
C LYS A 22 -9.75 -28.01 -0.41
N GLU A 23 -10.21 -28.56 -1.53
CA GLU A 23 -9.90 -28.03 -2.83
C GLU A 23 -10.52 -26.63 -3.00
N PHE A 24 -9.73 -25.66 -3.50
CA PHE A 24 -10.16 -24.28 -3.67
C PHE A 24 -9.76 -23.71 -5.03
N LEU A 25 -10.47 -22.68 -5.43
CA LEU A 25 -10.31 -22.02 -6.71
C LEU A 25 -9.65 -20.65 -6.55
N ILE A 26 -8.55 -20.44 -7.25
CA ILE A 26 -7.85 -19.15 -7.31
C ILE A 26 -8.23 -18.43 -8.60
N HIS A 27 -8.86 -17.25 -8.47
CA HIS A 27 -9.09 -16.38 -9.60
C HIS A 27 -7.96 -15.37 -9.72
N SER A 28 -7.24 -15.36 -10.82
CA SER A 28 -6.16 -14.42 -11.10
C SER A 28 -6.36 -13.72 -12.43
N ALA A 29 -6.05 -12.42 -12.46
CA ALA A 29 -6.00 -11.63 -13.69
C ALA A 29 -4.65 -11.77 -14.42
N HIS A 30 -3.68 -12.45 -13.84
CA HIS A 30 -2.37 -12.67 -14.43
C HIS A 30 -2.31 -14.03 -15.12
N GLU A 31 -2.31 -14.03 -16.44
CA GLU A 31 -2.40 -15.25 -17.26
C GLU A 31 -1.23 -16.21 -17.02
N ALA A 32 -0.02 -15.69 -16.74
CA ALA A 32 1.17 -16.51 -16.50
C ALA A 32 1.03 -17.45 -15.27
N LEU A 33 0.18 -17.11 -14.28
CA LEU A 33 -0.06 -17.97 -13.13
C LEU A 33 -0.85 -19.23 -13.50
N LYS A 34 -1.62 -19.22 -14.58
CA LYS A 34 -2.31 -20.42 -15.07
C LYS A 34 -1.33 -21.53 -15.46
N TYR A 35 -0.15 -21.15 -15.91
CA TYR A 35 0.89 -22.07 -16.36
C TYR A 35 2.00 -22.31 -15.32
N LEU A 36 1.72 -22.05 -14.07
CA LEU A 36 2.68 -22.16 -12.98
C LEU A 36 3.37 -23.55 -12.93
N LYS A 37 2.57 -24.60 -13.11
CA LYS A 37 3.04 -26.00 -13.10
C LYS A 37 3.89 -26.40 -14.33
N CYS A 38 3.87 -25.61 -15.38
CA CYS A 38 4.54 -25.93 -16.65
C CYS A 38 5.84 -25.13 -16.86
N GLN A 39 6.23 -24.28 -15.90
CA GLN A 39 7.43 -23.46 -16.04
C GLN A 39 8.69 -24.24 -15.66
N SER A 40 9.51 -24.54 -16.65
CA SER A 40 10.78 -25.29 -16.46
C SER A 40 11.96 -24.43 -15.97
N ASN A 41 11.96 -23.14 -16.25
CA ASN A 41 13.06 -22.21 -15.93
C ASN A 41 12.68 -21.22 -14.83
N LEU A 42 12.66 -21.71 -13.59
CA LEU A 42 12.42 -20.88 -12.39
C LEU A 42 13.74 -20.51 -11.71
N ASN A 43 13.86 -19.27 -11.25
CA ASN A 43 14.96 -18.92 -10.37
C ASN A 43 14.76 -19.62 -8.99
N LYS A 44 15.84 -19.75 -8.19
CA LYS A 44 15.80 -20.45 -6.89
C LYS A 44 14.71 -19.97 -5.94
N ARG A 45 14.37 -18.67 -5.98
CA ARG A 45 13.32 -18.08 -5.14
C ARG A 45 11.94 -18.49 -5.62
N HIS A 46 11.70 -18.41 -6.93
CA HIS A 46 10.43 -18.82 -7.52
C HIS A 46 10.19 -20.31 -7.37
N ALA A 47 11.24 -21.14 -7.52
CA ALA A 47 11.13 -22.58 -7.31
C ALA A 47 10.60 -22.93 -5.91
N LYS A 48 11.13 -22.29 -4.84
CA LYS A 48 10.63 -22.47 -3.48
C LYS A 48 9.17 -22.02 -3.31
N TRP A 49 8.78 -20.93 -3.96
CA TRP A 49 7.41 -20.44 -3.89
C TRP A 49 6.43 -21.37 -4.62
N VAL A 50 6.83 -21.88 -5.77
CA VAL A 50 6.03 -22.86 -6.53
C VAL A 50 5.89 -24.14 -5.76
N GLU A 51 6.96 -24.70 -5.20
CA GLU A 51 6.96 -25.87 -4.32
C GLU A 51 5.98 -25.70 -3.15
N PHE A 52 6.01 -24.55 -2.49
CA PHE A 52 5.07 -24.23 -1.42
C PHE A 52 3.61 -24.17 -1.91
N ILE A 53 3.35 -23.51 -3.04
CA ILE A 53 2.02 -23.42 -3.61
C ILE A 53 1.49 -24.79 -4.03
N GLU A 54 2.35 -25.65 -4.59
CA GLU A 54 1.98 -27.01 -5.03
C GLU A 54 1.62 -27.95 -3.89
N SER A 55 1.98 -27.61 -2.65
CA SER A 55 1.56 -28.39 -1.47
C SER A 55 0.05 -28.25 -1.17
N PHE A 56 -0.66 -27.34 -1.83
CA PHE A 56 -2.10 -27.13 -1.64
C PHE A 56 -2.94 -27.73 -2.78
N PRO A 57 -4.17 -28.21 -2.49
CA PRO A 57 -5.10 -28.66 -3.51
C PRO A 57 -5.83 -27.48 -4.14
N TYR A 58 -5.25 -26.87 -5.18
CA TYR A 58 -5.81 -25.67 -5.82
C TYR A 58 -6.03 -25.84 -7.33
N ILE A 59 -6.94 -25.04 -7.86
CA ILE A 59 -7.14 -24.83 -9.29
C ILE A 59 -7.04 -23.34 -9.58
N ILE A 60 -6.18 -22.93 -10.54
CA ILE A 60 -6.09 -21.53 -10.97
C ILE A 60 -6.96 -21.32 -12.22
N LYS A 61 -7.89 -20.37 -12.15
CA LYS A 61 -8.67 -19.91 -13.30
C LYS A 61 -8.32 -18.46 -13.62
N TYR A 62 -7.98 -18.23 -14.88
CA TYR A 62 -7.83 -16.87 -15.38
C TYR A 62 -9.17 -16.15 -15.38
N LYS A 63 -9.19 -14.93 -14.84
CA LYS A 63 -10.35 -14.04 -14.87
C LYS A 63 -9.85 -12.63 -15.21
N LYS A 64 -10.40 -12.03 -16.28
CA LYS A 64 -10.02 -10.66 -16.65
C LYS A 64 -10.22 -9.72 -15.48
N GLY A 65 -9.32 -8.75 -15.27
CA GLY A 65 -9.38 -7.82 -14.13
C GLY A 65 -10.73 -7.10 -14.03
N LYS A 66 -11.32 -6.70 -15.16
CA LYS A 66 -12.66 -6.10 -15.21
C LYS A 66 -13.79 -7.01 -14.69
N ASP A 67 -13.62 -8.32 -14.81
CA ASP A 67 -14.62 -9.31 -14.39
C ASP A 67 -14.38 -9.78 -12.95
N ASN A 68 -13.20 -9.49 -12.38
CA ASN A 68 -12.84 -9.84 -11.01
C ASN A 68 -13.23 -8.73 -10.00
N VAL A 69 -14.48 -8.28 -10.12
CA VAL A 69 -15.03 -7.13 -9.39
C VAL A 69 -14.92 -7.29 -7.88
N VAL A 70 -15.07 -8.51 -7.37
CA VAL A 70 -15.01 -8.79 -5.92
C VAL A 70 -13.58 -8.58 -5.40
N ALA A 71 -12.58 -9.13 -6.07
CA ALA A 71 -11.18 -8.96 -5.67
C ALA A 71 -10.74 -7.50 -5.79
N ASP A 72 -11.18 -6.81 -6.84
CA ASP A 72 -10.88 -5.39 -7.06
C ASP A 72 -11.56 -4.50 -5.99
N ALA A 73 -12.81 -4.78 -5.66
CA ALA A 73 -13.53 -4.06 -4.60
C ALA A 73 -12.91 -4.30 -3.22
N LEU A 74 -12.54 -5.55 -2.90
CA LEU A 74 -11.89 -5.90 -1.64
C LEU A 74 -10.49 -5.29 -1.54
N SER A 75 -9.72 -5.30 -2.61
CA SER A 75 -8.36 -4.72 -2.60
C SER A 75 -8.36 -3.20 -2.45
N ARG A 76 -9.40 -2.51 -2.96
CA ARG A 76 -9.44 -1.05 -2.96
C ARG A 76 -10.06 -0.41 -1.73
N LYS A 77 -11.01 -1.05 -1.06
CA LYS A 77 -11.78 -0.43 0.03
C LYS A 77 -11.56 -1.09 1.40
N SER A 78 -11.70 -2.41 1.46
CA SER A 78 -11.72 -3.09 2.76
C SER A 78 -10.35 -3.38 3.32
N MET A 79 -9.38 -3.69 2.45
CA MET A 79 -8.00 -3.96 2.88
C MET A 79 -7.32 -2.73 3.46
N LEU A 80 -7.63 -1.53 2.95
CA LEU A 80 -7.05 -0.30 3.46
C LEU A 80 -7.46 -0.04 4.91
N LEU A 81 -8.75 -0.15 5.22
CA LEU A 81 -9.25 0.10 6.58
C LEU A 81 -8.78 -0.98 7.56
N ILE A 82 -8.85 -2.25 7.19
CA ILE A 82 -8.41 -3.37 8.05
C ILE A 82 -6.88 -3.31 8.26
N HIS A 83 -6.11 -3.01 7.23
CA HIS A 83 -4.65 -2.90 7.34
C HIS A 83 -4.23 -1.69 8.17
N LEU A 84 -4.97 -0.59 8.08
CA LEU A 84 -4.75 0.62 8.87
C LEU A 84 -5.13 0.45 10.34
N ASP A 85 -6.23 -0.22 10.65
CA ASP A 85 -6.63 -0.52 12.04
C ASP A 85 -5.57 -1.36 12.77
N VAL A 86 -4.87 -2.23 12.04
CA VAL A 86 -3.82 -3.08 12.62
C VAL A 86 -2.47 -2.36 12.73
N GLN A 87 -2.15 -1.44 11.80
CA GLN A 87 -0.82 -0.83 11.71
C GLN A 87 -0.74 0.62 12.22
N VAL A 88 -1.84 1.33 12.28
CA VAL A 88 -1.87 2.73 12.74
C VAL A 88 -2.80 2.88 13.94
N PRO A 89 -2.28 2.70 15.16
CA PRO A 89 -3.05 2.95 16.37
C PRO A 89 -3.62 4.38 16.36
N GLY A 90 -4.91 4.53 16.67
CA GLY A 90 -5.57 5.84 16.71
C GLY A 90 -6.34 6.23 15.46
N LEU A 91 -6.53 5.32 14.51
CA LEU A 91 -7.36 5.59 13.33
C LEU A 91 -8.82 5.86 13.71
N GLU A 92 -9.31 5.20 14.76
CA GLU A 92 -10.67 5.43 15.30
C GLU A 92 -10.89 6.89 15.71
N SER A 93 -9.86 7.54 16.27
CA SER A 93 -9.93 8.95 16.65
C SER A 93 -10.13 9.91 15.48
N LEU A 94 -9.86 9.50 14.25
CA LEU A 94 -10.09 10.35 13.06
C LEU A 94 -11.57 10.70 12.89
N ARG A 95 -12.49 9.83 13.33
CA ARG A 95 -13.93 10.07 13.21
C ARG A 95 -14.35 11.32 13.99
N ASP A 96 -13.80 11.48 15.18
CA ASP A 96 -14.12 12.60 16.05
C ASP A 96 -13.44 13.89 15.60
N LEU A 97 -12.33 13.79 14.88
CA LEU A 97 -11.56 14.93 14.43
C LEU A 97 -12.15 15.64 13.22
N TYR A 98 -12.94 14.94 12.37
CA TYR A 98 -13.51 15.56 11.16
C TYR A 98 -14.40 16.77 11.47
N ALA A 99 -15.15 16.73 12.55
CA ALA A 99 -16.07 17.80 12.93
C ALA A 99 -15.36 19.12 13.22
N ASN A 100 -14.15 19.04 13.78
CA ASN A 100 -13.37 20.21 14.23
C ASN A 100 -12.23 20.57 13.28
N ASP A 101 -12.03 19.82 12.20
CA ASP A 101 -10.95 20.06 11.23
C ASP A 101 -11.30 21.21 10.28
N THR A 102 -10.36 22.12 10.05
CA THR A 102 -10.54 23.30 9.20
C THR A 102 -10.84 22.97 7.74
N ASP A 103 -10.28 21.88 7.23
CA ASP A 103 -10.38 21.48 5.83
C ASP A 103 -11.55 20.50 5.58
N PHE A 104 -11.92 19.70 6.59
CA PHE A 104 -12.87 18.61 6.42
C PHE A 104 -14.22 18.77 7.16
N SER A 105 -14.38 19.75 8.07
CA SER A 105 -15.63 19.97 8.80
C SER A 105 -16.84 20.18 7.88
N MET A 106 -16.68 21.03 6.83
CA MET A 106 -17.76 21.31 5.89
C MET A 106 -18.12 20.08 5.01
N PRO A 107 -17.16 19.40 4.34
CA PRO A 107 -17.46 18.14 3.63
C PRO A 107 -18.06 17.07 4.53
N PHE A 108 -17.58 16.93 5.75
CA PHE A 108 -18.07 15.94 6.71
C PHE A 108 -19.53 16.19 7.08
N THR A 109 -19.89 17.43 7.45
CA THR A 109 -21.27 17.80 7.79
C THR A 109 -22.22 17.57 6.62
N LYS A 110 -21.82 17.93 5.40
CA LYS A 110 -22.65 17.72 4.20
C LYS A 110 -22.81 16.25 3.84
N CYS A 111 -21.73 15.46 3.92
CA CYS A 111 -21.79 14.02 3.66
C CYS A 111 -22.56 13.26 4.74
N SER A 112 -22.60 13.73 5.99
CA SER A 112 -23.43 13.16 7.05
C SER A 112 -24.92 13.29 6.77
N ALA A 113 -25.33 14.38 6.09
CA ALA A 113 -26.74 14.61 5.72
C ALA A 113 -27.15 13.85 4.45
N VAL A 114 -26.28 13.74 3.42
CA VAL A 114 -26.65 13.27 2.07
C VAL A 114 -25.83 12.06 1.59
N LYS A 115 -25.00 11.44 2.45
CA LYS A 115 -24.05 10.33 2.17
C LYS A 115 -22.94 10.67 1.15
N ALA A 116 -23.14 11.54 0.19
CA ALA A 116 -22.13 11.96 -0.78
C ALA A 116 -22.31 13.42 -1.16
N TRP A 117 -21.22 14.18 -1.22
CA TRP A 117 -21.19 15.57 -1.63
C TRP A 117 -19.96 15.85 -2.51
N GLU A 118 -20.18 16.26 -3.75
CA GLU A 118 -19.14 16.43 -4.78
C GLU A 118 -18.27 15.16 -4.95
N LYS A 119 -16.97 15.27 -4.58
CA LYS A 119 -16.01 14.16 -4.64
C LYS A 119 -15.87 13.41 -3.32
N TYR A 120 -16.61 13.84 -2.30
CA TYR A 120 -16.56 13.27 -0.96
C TYR A 120 -17.72 12.31 -0.72
N HIS A 121 -17.45 11.25 0.03
CA HIS A 121 -18.46 10.33 0.52
C HIS A 121 -18.08 9.76 1.88
N MET A 122 -19.08 9.34 2.63
CA MET A 122 -18.90 8.68 3.92
C MET A 122 -18.97 7.17 3.78
N HIS A 123 -18.07 6.48 4.46
CA HIS A 123 -18.10 5.03 4.62
C HIS A 123 -17.60 4.67 6.02
N ASP A 124 -18.40 3.91 6.77
CA ASP A 124 -18.10 3.47 8.15
C ASP A 124 -17.64 4.59 9.09
N GLY A 125 -18.21 5.80 8.94
CA GLY A 125 -17.85 6.97 9.75
C GLY A 125 -16.59 7.71 9.30
N TYR A 126 -15.93 7.23 8.26
CA TYR A 126 -14.76 7.90 7.67
C TYR A 126 -15.13 8.68 6.42
N LEU A 127 -14.45 9.81 6.23
CA LEU A 127 -14.62 10.64 5.06
C LEU A 127 -13.62 10.22 3.97
N PHE A 128 -14.11 9.99 2.76
CA PHE A 128 -13.31 9.66 1.59
C PHE A 128 -13.46 10.71 0.50
N ARG A 129 -12.40 10.95 -0.23
CA ARG A 129 -12.38 11.74 -1.46
C ARG A 129 -11.87 10.89 -2.62
N ALA A 130 -12.72 10.60 -3.59
CA ALA A 130 -12.36 9.78 -4.76
C ALA A 130 -11.60 8.49 -4.38
N ASN A 131 -12.14 7.69 -3.47
CA ASN A 131 -11.57 6.45 -2.93
C ASN A 131 -10.30 6.60 -2.05
N LYS A 132 -9.93 7.81 -1.64
CA LYS A 132 -8.81 8.08 -0.73
C LYS A 132 -9.34 8.53 0.62
N LEU A 133 -8.79 7.93 1.69
CA LEU A 133 -9.17 8.31 3.04
C LEU A 133 -8.71 9.74 3.33
N CYS A 134 -9.63 10.60 3.75
CA CYS A 134 -9.30 11.95 4.19
C CYS A 134 -8.69 11.89 5.59
N VAL A 135 -7.52 12.48 5.78
CA VAL A 135 -6.83 12.50 7.08
C VAL A 135 -6.85 13.91 7.65
N PRO A 136 -7.60 14.17 8.74
CA PRO A 136 -7.61 15.45 9.45
C PRO A 136 -6.23 15.83 9.97
N GLU A 137 -6.06 17.09 10.36
CA GLU A 137 -4.82 17.53 10.99
C GLU A 137 -4.65 16.88 12.36
N SER A 138 -3.73 15.91 12.42
CA SER A 138 -3.53 15.05 13.59
C SER A 138 -2.15 14.40 13.58
N SER A 139 -1.78 13.77 14.70
CA SER A 139 -0.58 12.93 14.82
C SER A 139 -0.57 11.78 13.82
N VAL A 140 -1.72 11.33 13.35
CA VAL A 140 -1.84 10.27 12.34
C VAL A 140 -1.16 10.67 11.03
N ARG A 141 -1.24 11.94 10.59
CA ARG A 141 -0.47 12.40 9.41
C ARG A 141 1.03 12.17 9.57
N LEU A 142 1.56 12.43 10.76
CA LEU A 142 2.98 12.22 11.04
C LEU A 142 3.36 10.74 11.01
N LEU A 143 2.54 9.87 11.61
CA LEU A 143 2.74 8.42 11.56
C LEU A 143 2.72 7.89 10.13
N LEU A 144 1.77 8.34 9.31
CA LEU A 144 1.69 7.96 7.90
C LEU A 144 2.91 8.43 7.10
N LEU A 145 3.41 9.64 7.37
CA LEU A 145 4.64 10.16 6.78
C LEU A 145 5.87 9.32 7.18
N GLN A 146 5.97 8.96 8.46
CA GLN A 146 7.05 8.13 8.98
C GLN A 146 7.05 6.74 8.33
N GLU A 147 5.90 6.09 8.30
CA GLU A 147 5.74 4.76 7.71
C GLU A 147 6.02 4.76 6.20
N SER A 148 5.45 5.72 5.47
CA SER A 148 5.65 5.81 4.02
C SER A 148 7.05 6.21 3.60
N HIS A 149 7.77 6.93 4.45
CA HIS A 149 9.16 7.35 4.20
C HIS A 149 10.17 6.31 4.66
N GLY A 150 9.96 5.72 5.84
CA GLY A 150 10.88 4.79 6.51
C GLY A 150 10.49 3.33 6.39
N GLY A 151 9.27 3.04 5.96
CA GLY A 151 8.73 1.69 5.89
C GLY A 151 9.36 0.80 4.83
N GLY A 152 9.55 -0.48 5.19
CA GLY A 152 10.08 -1.50 4.31
C GLY A 152 11.60 -1.68 4.33
N LEU A 153 12.05 -2.72 3.63
CA LEU A 153 13.44 -3.23 3.66
C LEU A 153 14.51 -2.21 3.20
N MET A 154 14.11 -1.19 2.44
CA MET A 154 15.02 -0.21 1.84
C MET A 154 15.00 1.15 2.51
N GLY A 155 14.02 1.46 3.35
CA GLY A 155 13.88 2.69 4.15
C GLY A 155 14.17 4.03 3.45
N HIS A 156 13.73 5.11 4.06
CA HIS A 156 14.05 6.50 3.69
C HIS A 156 13.88 6.88 2.22
N PHE A 157 12.66 6.64 1.70
CA PHE A 157 12.30 6.99 0.33
C PHE A 157 12.37 8.51 0.08
N GLY A 158 12.76 8.90 -1.14
CA GLY A 158 12.72 10.30 -1.55
C GLY A 158 11.31 10.88 -1.61
N ARG A 159 11.22 12.21 -1.71
CA ARG A 159 9.98 12.98 -1.72
C ARG A 159 8.90 12.43 -2.66
N GLU A 160 9.26 12.20 -3.92
CA GLU A 160 8.27 11.78 -4.93
C GLU A 160 7.72 10.38 -4.63
N LYS A 161 8.57 9.44 -4.23
CA LYS A 161 8.14 8.08 -3.91
C LYS A 161 7.27 8.04 -2.65
N THR A 162 7.64 8.77 -1.60
CA THR A 162 6.82 8.91 -0.38
C THR A 162 5.46 9.54 -0.70
N LEU A 163 5.44 10.57 -1.54
CA LEU A 163 4.21 11.22 -1.95
C LEU A 163 3.30 10.28 -2.75
N LEU A 164 3.85 9.51 -3.70
CA LEU A 164 3.08 8.55 -4.49
C LEU A 164 2.45 7.48 -3.60
N MET A 165 3.22 6.91 -2.66
CA MET A 165 2.70 5.90 -1.73
C MET A 165 1.54 6.43 -0.88
N LEU A 166 1.66 7.66 -0.36
CA LEU A 166 0.60 8.30 0.40
C LEU A 166 -0.61 8.64 -0.47
N ALA A 167 -0.37 9.22 -1.65
CA ALA A 167 -1.43 9.68 -2.53
C ALA A 167 -2.25 8.55 -3.17
N ASP A 168 -1.79 7.31 -3.12
CA ASP A 168 -2.58 6.15 -3.57
C ASP A 168 -3.77 5.90 -2.64
N HIS A 169 -3.61 6.11 -1.33
CA HIS A 169 -4.56 5.72 -0.32
C HIS A 169 -5.15 6.86 0.50
N PHE A 170 -4.40 7.95 0.68
CA PHE A 170 -4.74 9.05 1.56
C PHE A 170 -4.93 10.36 0.82
N TYR A 171 -5.67 11.24 1.44
CA TYR A 171 -5.83 12.59 0.96
C TYR A 171 -5.91 13.59 2.14
N TRP A 172 -5.13 14.66 2.06
CA TRP A 172 -5.33 15.91 2.79
C TRP A 172 -4.80 17.08 2.00
N PRO A 173 -5.35 18.29 2.20
CA PRO A 173 -4.83 19.50 1.57
C PRO A 173 -3.35 19.72 1.92
N ARG A 174 -2.58 20.17 0.93
CA ARG A 174 -1.13 20.45 1.10
C ARG A 174 -0.24 19.23 1.44
N MET A 175 -0.70 18.01 1.21
CA MET A 175 0.06 16.77 1.44
C MET A 175 1.47 16.84 0.85
N ARG A 176 1.64 17.34 -0.39
CA ARG A 176 2.94 17.50 -1.05
C ARG A 176 3.90 18.36 -0.22
N ARG A 177 3.41 19.45 0.39
CA ARG A 177 4.20 20.35 1.22
C ARG A 177 4.64 19.67 2.52
N ASP A 178 3.77 18.88 3.12
CA ASP A 178 4.06 18.17 4.36
C ASP A 178 5.09 17.06 4.12
N VAL A 179 4.95 16.29 3.02
CA VAL A 179 5.95 15.31 2.58
C VAL A 179 7.31 15.98 2.34
N ASP A 180 7.34 17.10 1.62
CA ASP A 180 8.59 17.83 1.33
C ASP A 180 9.28 18.29 2.63
N ARG A 181 8.52 18.86 3.56
CA ARG A 181 9.01 19.31 4.87
C ARG A 181 9.54 18.13 5.69
N PHE A 182 8.84 16.99 5.68
CA PHE A 182 9.23 15.81 6.41
C PHE A 182 10.52 15.19 5.88
N VAL A 183 10.60 14.94 4.57
CA VAL A 183 11.77 14.35 3.91
C VAL A 183 13.03 15.24 4.04
N LYS A 184 12.89 16.58 3.93
CA LYS A 184 14.00 17.52 4.14
C LYS A 184 14.60 17.45 5.53
N ARG A 185 13.84 17.06 6.55
CA ARG A 185 14.32 16.91 7.94
C ARG A 185 14.95 15.55 8.21
N CYS A 186 14.82 14.59 7.32
CA CYS A 186 15.39 13.26 7.51
C CYS A 186 16.91 13.28 7.38
N ILE A 187 17.59 13.01 8.48
CA ILE A 187 19.06 12.99 8.54
C ILE A 187 19.64 11.88 7.66
N THR A 188 19.02 10.69 7.68
CA THR A 188 19.45 9.52 6.90
C THR A 188 19.34 9.79 5.41
N TRP A 189 18.22 10.35 4.95
CA TRP A 189 18.02 10.74 3.56
C TRP A 189 19.05 11.79 3.11
N ASN A 190 19.27 12.82 3.91
CA ASN A 190 20.23 13.89 3.59
C ASN A 190 21.67 13.37 3.54
N LYS A 191 22.05 12.49 4.46
CA LYS A 191 23.38 11.85 4.44
C LYS A 191 23.57 10.96 3.21
N ALA A 192 22.56 10.20 2.81
CA ALA A 192 22.61 9.36 1.62
C ALA A 192 22.69 10.18 0.32
N LYS A 193 21.94 11.29 0.24
CA LYS A 193 21.94 12.19 -0.92
C LYS A 193 23.25 12.97 -1.07
N SER A 194 23.90 13.38 0.02
CA SER A 194 25.17 14.12 -0.03
C SER A 194 26.34 13.28 -0.54
N LYS A 195 26.21 11.94 -0.54
CA LYS A 195 27.22 11.04 -1.11
C LYS A 195 27.12 10.86 -2.63
N LEU A 196 26.04 11.30 -3.24
CA LEU A 196 25.89 11.34 -4.70
C LEU A 196 26.53 12.63 -5.21
N ASN A 197 27.84 12.60 -5.48
CA ASN A 197 28.54 13.66 -6.20
C ASN A 197 27.87 13.81 -7.58
N SER A 198 27.33 15.00 -7.85
CA SER A 198 26.64 15.34 -9.11
C SER A 198 27.54 15.29 -10.35
N HIS A 199 28.82 15.09 -10.17
CA HIS A 199 29.81 15.09 -11.23
C HIS A 199 30.80 13.94 -11.07
N GLY A 200 30.41 12.71 -11.04
CA GLY A 200 31.27 11.53 -11.20
C GLY A 200 32.80 11.75 -11.08
N LEU A 201 33.24 12.61 -10.17
CA LEU A 201 34.66 12.90 -9.95
C LEU A 201 35.29 11.63 -9.40
N TYR A 202 36.02 10.98 -10.28
CA TYR A 202 36.95 9.92 -9.97
C TYR A 202 37.95 10.45 -8.93
N THR A 203 37.91 9.93 -7.72
CA THR A 203 38.93 10.17 -6.70
C THR A 203 40.03 9.18 -6.98
N PRO A 204 41.21 9.62 -7.46
CA PRO A 204 42.35 8.72 -7.65
C PRO A 204 42.74 8.08 -6.30
N LEU A 205 42.94 6.76 -6.32
CA LEU A 205 43.43 6.04 -5.16
C LEU A 205 44.84 6.63 -4.81
N PRO A 206 45.18 6.82 -3.52
CA PRO A 206 46.52 7.23 -3.14
C PRO A 206 47.49 6.17 -3.64
N ALA A 207 48.49 6.61 -4.43
CA ALA A 207 49.59 5.76 -4.83
C ALA A 207 50.41 5.40 -3.58
N THR A 208 50.56 4.09 -3.33
CA THR A 208 51.43 3.52 -2.31
C THR A 208 52.88 3.67 -2.70
#